data_fab2f05ff42ab4aa224fb6388b37d23c
#
_entry.id   fab2f05ff42ab4aa224fb6388b37d23c
#
_cell.length_a   1.000
_cell.length_b   1.000
_cell.length_c   1.000
_cell.angle_alpha   90.00
_cell.angle_beta   90.00
_cell.angle_gamma   90.00
#
_symmetry.space_group_name_H-M   'P 1'
#
loop_
_entity.id
_entity.type
_entity.pdbx_description
1 polymer ?
#
loop_
_entity_poly.entity_id
_entity_poly.type
_entity_poly.pdbx_seq_one_letter_code
_entity_poly.pdbx_strand_id
1 'polypeptide(L)'
;MAQLSDDCFAFGGDLMLAAEAHDRLLSLSHVVVGSETCKLIEACGRILSEDIIADCDVPPHNNSAVDGWAVYFEDLSPTGETKLSWRERIPAGHPLVNKAFRGQAFRIFTGAPMPLGKDGSPGPDTVLMQEDCREENGIVIIPPGIKYGANCRKAGEDIQSGKTILFAGHLLRPQDIGMVASVGITNLPVYNQ
;
A
#
# COMPACT_ATOMS: atom_id res chain seq x y z
N MET A 1 27.17 59.58 -23.32
CA MET A 1 26.84 58.90 -22.07
C MET A 1 27.81 57.77 -21.95
N ALA A 2 28.75 57.83 -20.99
CA ALA A 2 29.67 56.75 -20.75
C ALA A 2 28.88 55.62 -20.08
N GLN A 3 28.68 54.56 -20.81
CA GLN A 3 28.19 53.32 -20.26
C GLN A 3 29.26 52.80 -19.28
N LEU A 4 28.88 52.55 -18.07
CA LEU A 4 29.77 52.06 -17.04
C LEU A 4 30.40 50.75 -17.56
N SER A 5 31.71 50.79 -17.79
CA SER A 5 32.49 49.66 -18.33
C SER A 5 32.63 48.47 -17.35
N ASP A 6 32.03 48.63 -16.15
CA ASP A 6 32.04 47.60 -15.09
C ASP A 6 30.63 47.04 -14.79
N ASP A 7 29.67 47.18 -15.75
CA ASP A 7 28.41 46.49 -15.62
C ASP A 7 28.58 44.99 -15.79
N CYS A 8 28.64 44.29 -14.72
CA CYS A 8 28.75 42.82 -14.69
C CYS A 8 27.59 42.09 -15.39
N PHE A 9 26.54 42.85 -15.78
CA PHE A 9 25.40 42.34 -16.54
C PHE A 9 25.47 42.66 -18.03
N ALA A 10 26.44 43.50 -18.47
CA ALA A 10 26.68 43.86 -19.87
C ALA A 10 27.63 42.86 -20.55
N PHE A 11 27.27 41.58 -20.56
CA PHE A 11 27.96 40.59 -21.35
C PHE A 11 27.58 40.75 -22.83
N GLY A 12 28.55 41.06 -23.69
CA GLY A 12 28.36 41.13 -25.15
C GLY A 12 28.22 39.76 -25.84
N GLY A 13 27.73 38.74 -25.12
CA GLY A 13 27.46 37.41 -25.64
C GLY A 13 25.96 37.15 -25.83
N ASP A 14 25.64 36.09 -26.54
CA ASP A 14 24.24 35.63 -26.68
C ASP A 14 23.60 35.36 -25.32
N LEU A 15 22.36 35.75 -25.17
CA LEU A 15 21.57 35.48 -23.95
C LEU A 15 21.34 33.98 -23.82
N MET A 16 21.65 33.45 -22.64
CA MET A 16 21.35 32.05 -22.31
C MET A 16 19.86 31.88 -22.10
N LEU A 17 19.30 30.76 -22.59
CA LEU A 17 17.90 30.40 -22.30
C LEU A 17 17.74 30.10 -20.82
N ALA A 18 16.58 30.48 -20.25
CA ALA A 18 16.28 30.23 -18.83
C ALA A 18 16.38 28.74 -18.44
N ALA A 19 15.96 27.84 -19.32
CA ALA A 19 16.11 26.40 -19.13
C ALA A 19 17.58 25.97 -19.04
N GLU A 20 18.42 26.48 -19.93
CA GLU A 20 19.86 26.17 -19.92
C GLU A 20 20.55 26.72 -18.65
N ALA A 21 20.20 27.95 -18.25
CA ALA A 21 20.70 28.53 -17.00
C ALA A 21 20.29 27.70 -15.78
N HIS A 22 19.03 27.25 -15.74
CA HIS A 22 18.52 26.38 -14.69
C HIS A 22 19.30 25.05 -14.62
N ASP A 23 19.44 24.35 -15.75
CA ASP A 23 20.17 23.08 -15.82
C ASP A 23 21.63 23.23 -15.40
N ARG A 24 22.27 24.34 -15.79
CA ARG A 24 23.63 24.67 -15.40
C ARG A 24 23.74 24.93 -13.88
N LEU A 25 22.81 25.65 -13.29
CA LEU A 25 22.74 25.87 -11.84
C LEU A 25 22.55 24.55 -11.09
N LEU A 26 21.65 23.68 -11.55
CA LEU A 26 21.45 22.36 -10.96
C LEU A 26 22.72 21.50 -11.05
N SER A 27 23.44 21.52 -12.16
CA SER A 27 24.68 20.77 -12.33
C SER A 27 25.83 21.22 -11.43
N LEU A 28 25.79 22.45 -10.96
CA LEU A 28 26.78 23.03 -10.05
C LEU A 28 26.38 22.89 -8.57
N SER A 29 25.10 22.58 -8.32
CA SER A 29 24.62 22.41 -6.94
C SER A 29 25.03 21.04 -6.39
N HIS A 30 25.41 20.99 -5.13
CA HIS A 30 25.72 19.78 -4.40
C HIS A 30 25.28 19.90 -2.95
N VAL A 31 25.06 18.77 -2.31
CA VAL A 31 24.71 18.73 -0.88
C VAL A 31 25.93 19.14 -0.06
N VAL A 32 25.79 20.16 0.79
CA VAL A 32 26.88 20.72 1.62
C VAL A 32 26.74 20.38 3.11
N VAL A 33 25.66 19.72 3.50
CA VAL A 33 25.36 19.33 4.89
C VAL A 33 25.54 17.83 5.08
N GLY A 34 25.82 17.41 6.31
CA GLY A 34 25.84 16.00 6.68
C GLY A 34 24.45 15.42 6.80
N SER A 35 24.38 14.14 7.18
CA SER A 35 23.13 13.44 7.48
C SER A 35 23.10 12.93 8.91
N GLU A 36 21.91 12.76 9.45
CA GLU A 36 21.65 12.21 10.77
C GLU A 36 20.45 11.25 10.73
N THR A 37 20.29 10.46 11.79
CA THR A 37 19.08 9.66 11.98
C THR A 37 18.08 10.43 12.82
N CYS A 38 16.86 10.65 12.28
CA CYS A 38 15.76 11.36 12.92
C CYS A 38 14.62 10.38 13.23
N LYS A 39 13.98 10.55 14.40
CA LYS A 39 12.75 9.78 14.71
C LYS A 39 11.64 10.16 13.75
N LEU A 40 10.87 9.17 13.29
CA LEU A 40 9.79 9.36 12.33
C LEU A 40 8.81 10.49 12.75
N ILE A 41 8.46 10.55 14.04
CA ILE A 41 7.53 11.57 14.56
C ILE A 41 8.07 13.01 14.46
N GLU A 42 9.38 13.17 14.37
CA GLU A 42 10.10 14.46 14.31
C GLU A 42 10.54 14.78 12.87
N ALA A 43 10.32 13.86 11.92
CA ALA A 43 10.89 13.93 10.58
C ALA A 43 10.07 14.79 9.60
N CYS A 44 8.87 15.22 9.96
CA CYS A 44 8.06 16.08 9.09
C CYS A 44 8.77 17.40 8.79
N GLY A 45 8.87 17.77 7.50
CA GLY A 45 9.60 18.95 7.04
C GLY A 45 11.11 18.75 6.87
N ARG A 46 11.65 17.57 7.18
CA ARG A 46 13.04 17.19 6.91
C ARG A 46 13.17 16.66 5.46
N ILE A 47 14.39 16.60 4.97
CA ILE A 47 14.73 16.06 3.64
C ILE A 47 15.48 14.74 3.82
N LEU A 48 15.02 13.69 3.13
CA LEU A 48 15.66 12.38 3.16
C LEU A 48 17.07 12.44 2.54
N SER A 49 18.03 11.83 3.22
CA SER A 49 19.41 11.68 2.71
C SER A 49 19.63 10.38 1.93
N GLU A 50 18.73 9.40 2.10
CA GLU A 50 18.77 8.09 1.46
C GLU A 50 17.38 7.64 1.03
N ASP A 51 17.33 6.67 0.11
CA ASP A 51 16.07 6.02 -0.28
C ASP A 51 15.50 5.20 0.88
N ILE A 52 14.19 5.24 1.02
CA ILE A 52 13.48 4.40 1.98
C ILE A 52 12.89 3.21 1.26
N ILE A 53 13.31 2.03 1.69
CA ILE A 53 12.89 0.74 1.12
C ILE A 53 11.94 0.07 2.11
N ALA A 54 10.79 -0.40 1.63
CA ALA A 54 9.87 -1.18 2.46
C ALA A 54 10.45 -2.56 2.75
N ASP A 55 10.44 -2.98 4.01
CA ASP A 55 10.89 -4.30 4.44
C ASP A 55 9.75 -5.33 4.58
N CYS A 56 8.52 -4.88 4.44
CA CYS A 56 7.33 -5.73 4.46
C CYS A 56 6.29 -5.31 3.42
N ASP A 57 5.40 -6.24 3.09
CA ASP A 57 4.23 -5.98 2.25
C ASP A 57 3.15 -5.23 3.03
N VAL A 58 2.40 -4.36 2.33
CA VAL A 58 1.16 -3.76 2.84
C VAL A 58 0.03 -4.01 1.84
N PRO A 59 -1.03 -4.75 2.21
CA PRO A 59 -1.16 -5.53 3.44
C PRO A 59 -0.18 -6.72 3.47
N PRO A 60 0.15 -7.28 4.68
CA PRO A 60 1.17 -8.32 4.80
C PRO A 60 0.72 -9.71 4.30
N HIS A 61 -0.56 -9.90 4.07
CA HIS A 61 -1.16 -11.13 3.55
C HIS A 61 -2.46 -10.81 2.81
N ASN A 62 -2.94 -11.74 2.00
CA ASN A 62 -4.26 -11.61 1.38
C ASN A 62 -5.32 -11.46 2.47
N ASN A 63 -6.20 -10.46 2.34
CA ASN A 63 -7.22 -10.17 3.33
C ASN A 63 -8.56 -9.79 2.69
N SER A 64 -9.62 -9.78 3.50
CA SER A 64 -10.93 -9.29 3.08
C SER A 64 -10.96 -7.75 3.06
N ALA A 65 -11.51 -7.20 1.99
CA ALA A 65 -11.79 -5.76 1.89
C ALA A 65 -13.09 -5.35 2.59
N VAL A 66 -13.96 -6.31 2.93
CA VAL A 66 -15.31 -6.06 3.44
C VAL A 66 -15.67 -7.04 4.56
N ASP A 67 -16.71 -6.73 5.32
CA ASP A 67 -17.39 -7.67 6.21
C ASP A 67 -18.32 -8.55 5.37
N GLY A 68 -18.16 -9.88 5.51
CA GLY A 68 -18.92 -10.76 4.63
C GLY A 68 -18.64 -12.24 4.80
N TRP A 69 -18.61 -12.95 3.68
CA TRP A 69 -18.51 -14.40 3.61
C TRP A 69 -17.40 -14.79 2.63
N ALA A 70 -16.32 -15.36 3.12
CA ALA A 70 -15.28 -15.94 2.28
C ALA A 70 -15.72 -17.32 1.79
N VAL A 71 -15.64 -17.54 0.49
CA VAL A 71 -16.06 -18.77 -0.18
C VAL A 71 -15.07 -19.13 -1.29
N TYR A 72 -15.12 -20.37 -1.74
CA TYR A 72 -14.51 -20.76 -2.99
C TYR A 72 -15.46 -20.37 -4.13
N PHE A 73 -14.99 -19.59 -5.09
CA PHE A 73 -15.78 -19.13 -6.22
C PHE A 73 -16.42 -20.30 -7.00
N GLU A 74 -15.69 -21.39 -7.16
CA GLU A 74 -16.16 -22.59 -7.84
C GLU A 74 -17.31 -23.32 -7.12
N ASP A 75 -17.60 -23.01 -5.85
CA ASP A 75 -18.75 -23.55 -5.12
C ASP A 75 -20.05 -22.78 -5.43
N LEU A 76 -19.93 -21.62 -6.12
CA LEU A 76 -21.06 -20.74 -6.40
C LEU A 76 -21.76 -21.14 -7.69
N SER A 77 -23.09 -21.13 -7.67
CA SER A 77 -23.92 -21.29 -8.86
C SER A 77 -23.82 -20.04 -9.74
N PRO A 78 -23.56 -20.16 -11.04
CA PRO A 78 -23.52 -19.01 -11.94
C PRO A 78 -24.90 -18.37 -12.19
N THR A 79 -26.00 -19.09 -11.97
CA THR A 79 -27.35 -18.67 -12.38
C THR A 79 -28.37 -18.65 -11.25
N GLY A 80 -28.11 -19.30 -10.12
CA GLY A 80 -29.03 -19.44 -9.01
C GLY A 80 -28.42 -19.15 -7.66
N GLU A 81 -29.22 -19.10 -6.62
CA GLU A 81 -28.73 -18.96 -5.26
C GLU A 81 -27.90 -20.18 -4.84
N THR A 82 -26.80 -19.92 -4.12
CA THR A 82 -25.98 -20.96 -3.52
C THR A 82 -26.22 -20.97 -2.01
N LYS A 83 -26.38 -22.14 -1.42
CA LYS A 83 -26.56 -22.33 0.03
C LYS A 83 -25.34 -23.04 0.59
N LEU A 84 -24.60 -22.36 1.48
CA LEU A 84 -23.43 -22.90 2.13
C LEU A 84 -23.60 -22.87 3.66
N SER A 85 -23.20 -23.94 4.33
CA SER A 85 -23.12 -23.94 5.78
C SER A 85 -21.91 -23.13 6.24
N TRP A 86 -22.01 -22.50 7.42
CA TRP A 86 -20.89 -21.81 8.02
C TRP A 86 -20.79 -22.10 9.52
N ARG A 87 -19.58 -22.07 10.07
CA ARG A 87 -19.32 -22.32 11.50
C ARG A 87 -18.23 -21.42 12.07
N GLU A 88 -17.28 -20.99 11.25
CA GLU A 88 -16.09 -20.28 11.68
C GLU A 88 -16.21 -18.78 11.43
N ARG A 89 -15.65 -18.00 12.36
CA ARG A 89 -15.54 -16.54 12.25
C ARG A 89 -14.08 -16.15 12.21
N ILE A 90 -13.73 -15.24 11.34
CA ILE A 90 -12.35 -14.80 11.08
C ILE A 90 -12.29 -13.28 11.27
N PRO A 91 -12.13 -12.78 12.50
CA PRO A 91 -11.94 -11.36 12.74
C PRO A 91 -10.51 -10.92 12.35
N ALA A 92 -10.32 -9.62 12.12
CA ALA A 92 -9.00 -9.04 11.87
C ALA A 92 -8.01 -9.41 12.99
N GLY A 93 -6.78 -9.75 12.60
CA GLY A 93 -5.74 -10.17 13.53
C GLY A 93 -5.86 -11.61 14.06
N HIS A 94 -6.89 -12.35 13.68
CA HIS A 94 -7.11 -13.73 14.14
C HIS A 94 -7.33 -14.65 12.94
N PRO A 95 -6.25 -15.20 12.36
CA PRO A 95 -6.36 -16.10 11.23
C PRO A 95 -7.11 -17.38 11.62
N LEU A 96 -7.78 -17.99 10.64
CA LEU A 96 -8.43 -19.29 10.84
C LEU A 96 -7.39 -20.33 11.25
N VAL A 97 -7.59 -20.95 12.40
CA VAL A 97 -6.69 -22.01 12.92
C VAL A 97 -6.82 -23.28 12.09
N ASN A 98 -8.08 -23.67 11.79
CA ASN A 98 -8.39 -24.82 10.97
C ASN A 98 -8.24 -24.46 9.47
N LYS A 99 -8.01 -25.47 8.65
CA LYS A 99 -7.96 -25.29 7.20
C LYS A 99 -9.36 -25.19 6.61
N ALA A 100 -9.53 -24.36 5.62
CA ALA A 100 -10.78 -24.19 4.90
C ALA A 100 -11.07 -25.40 3.98
N PHE A 101 -12.34 -25.75 3.85
CA PHE A 101 -12.85 -26.80 3.00
C PHE A 101 -13.86 -26.26 1.99
N ARG A 102 -13.93 -26.90 0.82
CA ARG A 102 -14.96 -26.65 -0.18
C ARG A 102 -16.35 -26.94 0.39
N GLY A 103 -17.36 -26.27 -0.18
CA GLY A 103 -18.77 -26.45 0.22
C GLY A 103 -19.14 -25.76 1.55
N GLN A 104 -18.28 -24.88 2.05
CA GLN A 104 -18.53 -24.07 3.26
C GLN A 104 -18.26 -22.60 3.02
N ALA A 105 -18.94 -21.75 3.75
CA ALA A 105 -18.66 -20.33 3.86
C ALA A 105 -17.99 -20.03 5.22
N PHE A 106 -17.16 -18.98 5.25
CA PHE A 106 -16.47 -18.51 6.44
C PHE A 106 -16.86 -17.07 6.70
N ARG A 107 -17.41 -16.79 7.88
CA ARG A 107 -17.72 -15.42 8.29
C ARG A 107 -16.42 -14.65 8.46
N ILE A 108 -16.17 -13.65 7.61
CA ILE A 108 -14.93 -12.88 7.57
C ILE A 108 -15.23 -11.40 7.76
N PHE A 109 -14.26 -10.67 8.31
CA PHE A 109 -14.37 -9.25 8.58
C PHE A 109 -13.27 -8.48 7.85
N THR A 110 -13.51 -7.19 7.60
CA THR A 110 -12.56 -6.29 6.94
C THR A 110 -11.18 -6.37 7.58
N GLY A 111 -10.14 -6.54 6.77
CA GLY A 111 -8.76 -6.69 7.21
C GLY A 111 -8.40 -8.08 7.75
N ALA A 112 -9.35 -8.99 7.89
CA ALA A 112 -9.04 -10.35 8.31
C ALA A 112 -8.33 -11.15 7.21
N PRO A 113 -7.35 -12.00 7.55
CA PRO A 113 -6.63 -12.81 6.57
C PRO A 113 -7.54 -13.81 5.89
N MET A 114 -7.37 -13.97 4.58
CA MET A 114 -8.08 -15.01 3.83
C MET A 114 -7.70 -16.40 4.34
N PRO A 115 -8.68 -17.30 4.53
CA PRO A 115 -8.41 -18.65 5.02
C PRO A 115 -7.49 -19.43 4.06
N LEU A 116 -6.63 -20.27 4.61
CA LEU A 116 -5.80 -21.18 3.84
C LEU A 116 -6.53 -22.51 3.62
N GLY A 117 -6.37 -23.08 2.44
CA GLY A 117 -6.91 -24.39 2.11
C GLY A 117 -6.17 -25.53 2.82
N LYS A 118 -6.74 -26.73 2.77
CA LYS A 118 -6.15 -27.93 3.36
C LYS A 118 -4.97 -28.44 2.51
N ASP A 119 -3.93 -28.95 3.17
CA ASP A 119 -2.79 -29.65 2.54
C ASP A 119 -2.09 -28.85 1.41
N GLY A 120 -1.99 -27.52 1.59
CA GLY A 120 -1.36 -26.63 0.61
C GLY A 120 -2.23 -26.29 -0.60
N SER A 121 -3.49 -26.73 -0.63
CA SER A 121 -4.45 -26.30 -1.65
C SER A 121 -4.79 -24.82 -1.47
N PRO A 122 -5.21 -24.12 -2.55
CA PRO A 122 -5.74 -22.78 -2.43
C PRO A 122 -6.91 -22.72 -1.45
N GLY A 123 -6.98 -21.65 -0.66
CA GLY A 123 -8.12 -21.36 0.22
C GLY A 123 -9.27 -20.69 -0.54
N PRO A 124 -10.32 -20.27 0.19
CA PRO A 124 -11.35 -19.38 -0.35
C PRO A 124 -10.72 -18.17 -1.04
N ASP A 125 -11.29 -17.77 -2.14
CA ASP A 125 -10.71 -16.81 -3.09
C ASP A 125 -11.64 -15.62 -3.40
N THR A 126 -12.86 -15.64 -2.87
CA THR A 126 -13.90 -14.64 -3.14
C THR A 126 -14.63 -14.30 -1.83
N VAL A 127 -14.90 -13.01 -1.62
CA VAL A 127 -15.69 -12.55 -0.47
C VAL A 127 -16.95 -11.84 -0.97
N LEU A 128 -18.10 -12.26 -0.43
CA LEU A 128 -19.36 -11.57 -0.64
C LEU A 128 -19.63 -10.63 0.53
N MET A 129 -20.19 -9.47 0.25
CA MET A 129 -20.62 -8.53 1.28
C MET A 129 -21.78 -9.14 2.09
N GLN A 130 -21.77 -8.90 3.39
CA GLN A 130 -22.85 -9.40 4.25
C GLN A 130 -24.22 -8.86 3.86
N GLU A 131 -24.27 -7.64 3.33
CA GLU A 131 -25.48 -6.94 2.88
C GLU A 131 -26.12 -7.61 1.66
N ASP A 132 -25.32 -8.31 0.86
CA ASP A 132 -25.79 -9.00 -0.36
C ASP A 132 -26.27 -10.43 -0.07
N CYS A 133 -26.05 -10.94 1.14
CA CYS A 133 -26.34 -12.31 1.52
C CYS A 133 -27.45 -12.37 2.58
N ARG A 134 -28.14 -13.50 2.64
CA ARG A 134 -29.07 -13.83 3.75
C ARG A 134 -28.48 -14.94 4.60
N GLU A 135 -28.63 -14.87 5.91
CA GLU A 135 -28.21 -15.92 6.83
C GLU A 135 -29.43 -16.48 7.56
N GLU A 136 -29.61 -17.79 7.46
CA GLU A 136 -30.74 -18.52 8.08
C GLU A 136 -30.24 -19.83 8.71
N ASN A 137 -30.34 -19.94 10.03
CA ASN A 137 -30.02 -21.17 10.77
C ASN A 137 -28.63 -21.77 10.48
N GLY A 138 -27.59 -20.94 10.38
CA GLY A 138 -26.21 -21.38 10.11
C GLY A 138 -25.93 -21.72 8.64
N ILE A 139 -26.83 -21.29 7.75
CA ILE A 139 -26.67 -21.37 6.29
C ILE A 139 -26.65 -19.95 5.74
N VAL A 140 -25.65 -19.64 4.93
CA VAL A 140 -25.64 -18.40 4.14
C VAL A 140 -26.21 -18.68 2.75
N ILE A 141 -27.12 -17.83 2.31
CA ILE A 141 -27.76 -17.86 0.99
C ILE A 141 -27.16 -16.74 0.17
N ILE A 142 -26.48 -17.12 -0.88
CA ILE A 142 -25.63 -16.27 -1.71
C ILE A 142 -26.29 -16.09 -3.08
N PRO A 143 -26.56 -14.86 -3.55
CA PRO A 143 -27.07 -14.61 -4.87
C PRO A 143 -26.00 -14.88 -5.96
N PRO A 144 -26.37 -15.17 -7.20
CA PRO A 144 -25.43 -15.30 -8.30
C PRO A 144 -24.88 -13.93 -8.74
N GLY A 145 -23.78 -13.93 -9.51
CA GLY A 145 -23.29 -12.75 -10.21
C GLY A 145 -22.02 -12.10 -9.62
N ILE A 146 -21.51 -12.60 -8.50
CA ILE A 146 -20.20 -12.16 -7.98
C ILE A 146 -19.08 -12.56 -8.95
N LYS A 147 -18.02 -11.77 -9.02
CA LYS A 147 -16.83 -12.10 -9.82
C LYS A 147 -15.80 -12.84 -8.98
N TYR A 148 -15.04 -13.70 -9.63
CA TYR A 148 -13.87 -14.34 -9.03
C TYR A 148 -12.92 -13.31 -8.43
N GLY A 149 -12.45 -13.55 -7.22
CA GLY A 149 -11.50 -12.69 -6.50
C GLY A 149 -12.12 -11.40 -5.94
N ALA A 150 -13.44 -11.20 -6.06
CA ALA A 150 -14.09 -9.99 -5.57
C ALA A 150 -13.86 -9.80 -4.06
N ASN A 151 -13.65 -8.55 -3.66
CA ASN A 151 -13.45 -8.10 -2.29
C ASN A 151 -12.27 -8.77 -1.56
N CYS A 152 -11.32 -9.34 -2.29
CA CYS A 152 -10.06 -9.87 -1.77
C CYS A 152 -8.93 -8.91 -2.12
N ARG A 153 -8.24 -8.39 -1.12
CA ARG A 153 -6.99 -7.64 -1.30
C ARG A 153 -5.80 -8.58 -1.28
N LYS A 154 -4.82 -8.32 -2.14
CA LYS A 154 -3.61 -9.14 -2.23
C LYS A 154 -2.52 -8.60 -1.30
N ALA A 155 -1.69 -9.49 -0.78
CA ALA A 155 -0.45 -9.11 -0.12
C ALA A 155 0.36 -8.17 -1.03
N GLY A 156 0.90 -7.08 -0.46
CA GLY A 156 1.69 -6.11 -1.20
C GLY A 156 0.91 -5.27 -2.22
N GLU A 157 -0.42 -5.22 -2.14
CA GLU A 157 -1.25 -4.45 -3.08
C GLU A 157 -0.96 -2.94 -3.02
N ASP A 158 -0.70 -2.40 -1.83
CA ASP A 158 -0.37 -0.98 -1.63
C ASP A 158 1.14 -0.75 -1.68
N ILE A 159 1.92 -1.57 -0.95
CA ILE A 159 3.37 -1.49 -0.85
C ILE A 159 3.96 -2.89 -0.89
N GLN A 160 4.94 -3.10 -1.75
CA GLN A 160 5.67 -4.38 -1.85
C GLN A 160 6.99 -4.31 -1.11
N SER A 161 7.31 -5.35 -0.34
CA SER A 161 8.62 -5.53 0.29
C SER A 161 9.75 -5.44 -0.75
N GLY A 162 10.84 -4.77 -0.38
CA GLY A 162 12.01 -4.54 -1.24
C GLY A 162 11.84 -3.40 -2.25
N LYS A 163 10.71 -2.69 -2.27
CA LYS A 163 10.52 -1.53 -3.15
C LYS A 163 10.83 -0.23 -2.42
N THR A 164 11.44 0.70 -3.16
CA THR A 164 11.64 2.08 -2.71
C THR A 164 10.29 2.77 -2.63
N ILE A 165 9.95 3.29 -1.46
CA ILE A 165 8.70 4.00 -1.19
C ILE A 165 8.87 5.52 -1.14
N LEU A 166 10.05 6.00 -0.80
CA LEU A 166 10.46 7.41 -0.89
C LEU A 166 11.92 7.47 -1.35
N PHE A 167 12.25 8.47 -2.16
CA PHE A 167 13.60 8.66 -2.69
C PHE A 167 14.39 9.69 -1.87
N ALA A 168 15.70 9.57 -1.88
CA ALA A 168 16.61 10.58 -1.36
C ALA A 168 16.29 11.96 -1.97
N GLY A 169 16.43 13.02 -1.17
CA GLY A 169 16.07 14.38 -1.57
C GLY A 169 14.59 14.73 -1.40
N HIS A 170 13.73 13.77 -0.99
CA HIS A 170 12.31 14.03 -0.77
C HIS A 170 12.09 14.85 0.51
N LEU A 171 11.32 15.94 0.40
CA LEU A 171 10.84 16.71 1.56
C LEU A 171 9.66 15.96 2.20
N LEU A 172 9.85 15.51 3.43
CA LEU A 172 8.87 14.72 4.17
C LEU A 172 7.65 15.54 4.57
N ARG A 173 6.48 15.09 4.15
CA ARG A 173 5.17 15.68 4.44
C ARG A 173 4.39 14.76 5.40
N PRO A 174 3.32 15.23 6.05
CA PRO A 174 2.53 14.39 6.98
C PRO A 174 2.05 13.05 6.40
N GLN A 175 1.63 13.01 5.13
CA GLN A 175 1.21 11.78 4.47
C GLN A 175 2.37 10.79 4.27
N ASP A 176 3.59 11.29 4.04
CA ASP A 176 4.78 10.45 3.87
C ASP A 176 5.15 9.79 5.20
N ILE A 177 4.98 10.52 6.32
CA ILE A 177 5.16 9.97 7.68
C ILE A 177 4.19 8.80 7.92
N GLY A 178 2.92 8.96 7.54
CA GLY A 178 1.90 7.89 7.64
C GLY A 178 2.26 6.65 6.81
N MET A 179 2.72 6.85 5.57
CA MET A 179 3.15 5.77 4.69
C MET A 179 4.36 5.02 5.26
N VAL A 180 5.38 5.72 5.72
CA VAL A 180 6.57 5.12 6.35
C VAL A 180 6.21 4.39 7.64
N ALA A 181 5.29 4.94 8.44
CA ALA A 181 4.79 4.27 9.65
C ALA A 181 4.09 2.95 9.32
N SER A 182 3.36 2.87 8.20
CA SER A 182 2.62 1.67 7.80
C SER A 182 3.51 0.47 7.50
N VAL A 183 4.79 0.68 7.14
CA VAL A 183 5.81 -0.37 6.96
C VAL A 183 6.68 -0.57 8.19
N GLY A 184 6.32 0.03 9.35
CA GLY A 184 6.99 -0.20 10.63
C GLY A 184 8.31 0.56 10.85
N ILE A 185 8.72 1.45 9.94
CA ILE A 185 9.95 2.23 10.07
C ILE A 185 9.74 3.34 11.08
N THR A 186 10.61 3.41 12.09
CA THR A 186 10.52 4.37 13.20
C THR A 186 11.59 5.47 13.17
N ASN A 187 12.62 5.30 12.35
CA ASN A 187 13.73 6.25 12.21
C ASN A 187 14.06 6.43 10.73
N LEU A 188 14.42 7.64 10.35
CA LEU A 188 14.72 8.00 8.97
C LEU A 188 16.09 8.68 8.85
N PRO A 189 16.88 8.37 7.80
CA PRO A 189 18.07 9.12 7.45
C PRO A 189 17.65 10.45 6.80
N VAL A 190 18.07 11.55 7.37
CA VAL A 190 17.74 12.90 6.90
C VAL A 190 18.98 13.78 6.86
N TYR A 191 18.97 14.81 6.03
CA TYR A 191 20.00 15.83 6.05
C TYR A 191 19.90 16.69 7.33
N ASN A 192 21.05 17.13 7.82
CA ASN A 192 21.14 18.07 8.96
C ASN A 192 20.45 19.40 8.60
N GLN A 193 19.85 20.04 9.60
CA GLN A 193 19.30 21.40 9.50
C GLN A 193 20.37 22.45 9.72
#